data_680334bc5c5915b1e49030ef4033019b
#
_entry.id   680334bc5c5915b1e49030ef4033019b
#
_cell.length_a   1.000
_cell.length_b   1.000
_cell.length_c   1.000
_cell.angle_alpha   90.00
_cell.angle_beta   90.00
_cell.angle_gamma   90.00
#
_symmetry.space_group_name_H-M   'P 1'
#
loop_
_entity.id
_entity.type
_entity.pdbx_description
1 polymer ?
#
loop_
_entity_poly.entity_id
_entity_poly.type
_entity_poly.pdbx_seq_one_letter_code
_entity_poly.pdbx_strand_id
1 'polypeptide(L)'
;MSIIEQKNLTIVRKGGKVPALPYASIKEKILGKSYDLTVVFCTPKESQERNRTYREKDYPTNILSFPTETTEGEIYICLSVARRDAKKFDMSYSEFLHLLFVHGCLHLKGHDHGSTMDELEHKYLKQFYRGNN
;
A
#
# COMPACT_ATOMS: atom_id res chain seq x y z
N MET A 1 2.83 5.86 18.92
CA MET A 1 3.04 6.04 17.45
C MET A 1 4.29 5.30 17.01
N SER A 2 4.21 4.58 15.92
CA SER A 2 5.36 3.90 15.33
C SER A 2 5.74 4.61 14.03
N ILE A 3 7.02 4.97 13.92
CA ILE A 3 7.57 5.64 12.74
C ILE A 3 8.82 4.89 12.31
N ILE A 4 8.89 4.53 11.04
CA ILE A 4 10.09 3.97 10.42
C ILE A 4 10.56 5.00 9.40
N GLU A 5 11.79 5.50 9.57
CA GLU A 5 12.36 6.47 8.64
C GLU A 5 13.62 5.90 8.04
N GLN A 6 13.66 5.85 6.72
CA GLN A 6 14.82 5.47 5.94
C GLN A 6 14.96 6.49 4.82
N LYS A 7 16.08 6.48 4.12
CA LYS A 7 16.26 7.40 3.00
C LYS A 7 15.16 7.18 1.96
N ASN A 8 14.38 8.23 1.70
CA ASN A 8 13.29 8.24 0.71
C ASN A 8 12.14 7.24 1.01
N LEU A 9 12.01 6.85 2.29
CA LEU A 9 10.90 5.98 2.72
C LEU A 9 10.54 6.30 4.16
N THR A 10 9.30 6.73 4.38
CA THR A 10 8.78 7.00 5.72
C THR A 10 7.50 6.19 5.91
N ILE A 11 7.38 5.48 7.03
CA ILE A 11 6.21 4.68 7.36
C ILE A 11 5.71 5.11 8.72
N VAL A 12 4.41 5.43 8.82
CA VAL A 12 3.80 5.96 10.04
C VAL A 12 2.56 5.18 10.42
N ARG A 13 2.45 4.84 11.71
CA ARG A 13 1.21 4.31 12.29
C ARG A 13 1.00 4.89 13.68
N LYS A 14 -0.13 5.55 13.92
CA LYS A 14 -0.41 6.19 15.21
C LYS A 14 -0.68 5.19 16.33
N GLY A 15 -1.48 4.19 16.11
CA GLY A 15 -1.84 3.22 17.14
C GLY A 15 -1.42 1.82 16.79
N GLY A 16 -0.32 1.34 17.35
CA GLY A 16 0.15 -0.02 17.14
C GLY A 16 1.43 -0.10 16.35
N LYS A 17 1.84 -1.32 16.04
CA LYS A 17 3.07 -1.58 15.31
C LYS A 17 2.84 -1.56 13.80
N VAL A 18 3.87 -1.15 13.07
CA VAL A 18 3.87 -1.25 11.60
C VAL A 18 3.91 -2.73 11.22
N PRO A 19 2.99 -3.19 10.35
CA PRO A 19 3.04 -4.58 9.89
C PRO A 19 4.37 -4.91 9.22
N ALA A 20 4.82 -6.15 9.39
CA ALA A 20 6.09 -6.59 8.81
C ALA A 20 5.92 -6.89 7.31
N LEU A 21 6.45 -6.01 6.47
CA LEU A 21 6.54 -6.18 5.02
C LEU A 21 7.91 -5.73 4.55
N PRO A 22 8.39 -6.23 3.41
CA PRO A 22 9.65 -5.75 2.84
C PRO A 22 9.44 -4.43 2.08
N TYR A 23 9.07 -3.37 2.79
CA TYR A 23 8.70 -2.08 2.20
C TYR A 23 9.78 -1.51 1.29
N ALA A 24 11.01 -1.44 1.80
CA ALA A 24 12.12 -0.86 1.03
C ALA A 24 12.39 -1.65 -0.24
N SER A 25 12.40 -2.98 -0.16
CA SER A 25 12.66 -3.84 -1.31
C SER A 25 11.59 -3.71 -2.39
N ILE A 26 10.32 -3.71 -1.99
CA ILE A 26 9.20 -3.55 -2.93
C ILE A 26 9.24 -2.15 -3.55
N LYS A 27 9.39 -1.13 -2.73
CA LYS A 27 9.45 0.27 -3.19
C LYS A 27 10.60 0.47 -4.17
N GLU A 28 11.78 -0.01 -3.84
CA GLU A 28 12.94 0.15 -4.71
C GLU A 28 12.77 -0.59 -6.05
N LYS A 29 12.18 -1.77 -6.02
CA LYS A 29 11.95 -2.57 -7.22
C LYS A 29 10.97 -1.90 -8.18
N ILE A 30 9.90 -1.31 -7.65
CA ILE A 30 8.82 -0.74 -8.48
C ILE A 30 9.04 0.73 -8.79
N LEU A 31 9.41 1.52 -7.79
CA LEU A 31 9.51 2.98 -7.90
C LEU A 31 10.94 3.49 -8.01
N GLY A 32 11.92 2.72 -7.55
CA GLY A 32 13.32 3.13 -7.53
C GLY A 32 13.73 3.74 -6.19
N LYS A 33 15.04 3.81 -5.97
CA LYS A 33 15.60 4.29 -4.70
C LYS A 33 15.35 5.77 -4.48
N SER A 34 15.35 6.57 -5.54
CA SER A 34 15.24 8.02 -5.44
C SER A 34 13.79 8.51 -5.27
N TYR A 35 12.81 7.64 -5.51
CA TYR A 35 11.41 8.00 -5.27
C TYR A 35 11.17 8.16 -3.76
N ASP A 36 10.57 9.27 -3.35
CA ASP A 36 10.29 9.56 -1.95
C ASP A 36 8.87 9.11 -1.60
N LEU A 37 8.76 8.03 -0.86
CA LEU A 37 7.48 7.40 -0.51
C LEU A 37 7.17 7.54 0.96
N THR A 38 5.94 7.99 1.26
CA THR A 38 5.39 7.98 2.60
C THR A 38 4.22 6.99 2.66
N VAL A 39 4.26 6.07 3.62
CA VAL A 39 3.20 5.09 3.86
C VAL A 39 2.55 5.42 5.20
N VAL A 40 1.23 5.59 5.20
CA VAL A 40 0.48 5.91 6.41
C VAL A 40 -0.56 4.82 6.66
N PHE A 41 -0.50 4.21 7.83
CA PHE A 41 -1.54 3.28 8.27
C PHE A 41 -2.57 4.09 9.04
N CYS A 42 -3.76 4.23 8.47
CA CYS A 42 -4.79 5.14 8.95
C CYS A 42 -6.02 4.40 9.50
N THR A 43 -6.87 5.16 10.22
CA THR A 43 -8.14 4.66 10.73
C THR A 43 -9.19 4.59 9.62
N PRO A 44 -10.29 3.81 9.82
CA PRO A 44 -11.40 3.81 8.86
C PRO A 44 -11.97 5.22 8.63
N LYS A 45 -12.07 6.03 9.67
CA LYS A 45 -12.56 7.40 9.55
C LYS A 45 -11.65 8.24 8.66
N GLU A 46 -10.34 8.17 8.87
CA GLU A 46 -9.37 8.89 8.04
C GLU A 46 -9.42 8.40 6.58
N SER A 47 -9.52 7.10 6.38
CA SER A 47 -9.65 6.49 5.06
C SER A 47 -10.90 7.00 4.35
N GLN A 48 -12.04 7.04 5.05
CA GLN A 48 -13.31 7.51 4.50
C GLN A 48 -13.25 8.99 4.12
N GLU A 49 -12.67 9.81 4.98
CA GLU A 49 -12.53 11.25 4.72
C GLU A 49 -11.67 11.50 3.46
N ARG A 50 -10.56 10.79 3.30
CA ARG A 50 -9.71 10.93 2.13
C ARG A 50 -10.38 10.39 0.88
N ASN A 51 -11.07 9.27 0.98
CA ASN A 51 -11.78 8.66 -0.14
C ASN A 51 -12.90 9.60 -0.64
N ARG A 52 -13.61 10.25 0.28
CA ARG A 52 -14.64 11.23 -0.06
C ARG A 52 -14.03 12.45 -0.74
N THR A 53 -12.96 13.00 -0.18
CA THR A 53 -12.33 14.22 -0.69
C THR A 53 -11.71 14.03 -2.07
N TYR A 54 -11.00 12.90 -2.28
CA TYR A 54 -10.19 12.71 -3.48
C TYR A 54 -10.85 11.84 -4.54
N ARG A 55 -11.83 11.01 -4.17
CA ARG A 55 -12.47 10.06 -5.09
C ARG A 55 -13.99 10.16 -5.11
N GLU A 56 -14.55 11.09 -4.34
CA GLU A 56 -16.00 11.31 -4.22
C GLU A 56 -16.77 10.05 -3.77
N LYS A 57 -16.12 9.22 -2.95
CA LYS A 57 -16.71 7.99 -2.43
C LYS A 57 -16.78 8.08 -0.91
N ASP A 58 -17.97 7.92 -0.34
CA ASP A 58 -18.23 8.13 1.07
C ASP A 58 -18.24 6.82 1.86
N TYR A 59 -17.12 6.10 1.81
CA TYR A 59 -16.91 4.88 2.61
C TYR A 59 -15.41 4.67 2.81
N PRO A 60 -15.00 3.97 3.87
CA PRO A 60 -13.58 3.66 4.06
C PRO A 60 -13.10 2.63 3.03
N THR A 61 -11.89 2.82 2.52
CA THR A 61 -11.28 1.91 1.57
C THR A 61 -10.00 1.31 2.16
N ASN A 62 -9.56 0.17 1.61
CA ASN A 62 -8.36 -0.50 2.10
C ASN A 62 -7.07 0.25 1.74
N ILE A 63 -7.01 0.90 0.58
CA ILE A 63 -5.81 1.61 0.14
C ILE A 63 -6.15 2.82 -0.72
N LEU A 64 -5.33 3.87 -0.59
CA LEU A 64 -5.35 5.07 -1.43
C LEU A 64 -3.91 5.43 -1.76
N SER A 65 -3.64 5.75 -3.03
CA SER A 65 -2.32 6.18 -3.49
C SER A 65 -2.42 7.55 -4.13
N PHE A 66 -1.54 8.46 -3.71
CA PHE A 66 -1.54 9.85 -4.19
C PHE A 66 -0.16 10.25 -4.66
N PRO A 67 0.07 10.50 -5.96
CA PRO A 67 1.29 11.14 -6.39
C PRO A 67 1.26 12.61 -5.97
N THR A 68 2.31 13.06 -5.27
CA THR A 68 2.42 14.46 -4.84
C THR A 68 3.34 15.25 -5.75
N GLU A 69 4.35 14.58 -6.30
CA GLU A 69 5.29 15.11 -7.28
C GLU A 69 5.66 13.99 -8.25
N THR A 70 6.44 14.29 -9.27
CA THR A 70 6.89 13.30 -10.25
C THR A 70 7.61 12.12 -9.59
N THR A 71 8.42 12.41 -8.55
CA THR A 71 9.20 11.39 -7.84
C THR A 71 8.86 11.33 -6.36
N GLU A 72 7.61 11.63 -6.02
CA GLU A 72 7.16 11.66 -4.63
C GLU A 72 5.70 11.27 -4.55
N GLY A 73 5.35 10.47 -3.55
CA GLY A 73 3.96 10.05 -3.37
C GLY A 73 3.66 9.51 -1.99
N GLU A 74 2.37 9.28 -1.75
CA GLU A 74 1.86 8.77 -0.48
C GLU A 74 0.94 7.60 -0.71
N ILE A 75 1.01 6.61 0.18
CA ILE A 75 0.09 5.47 0.23
C ILE A 75 -0.55 5.45 1.61
N TYR A 76 -1.89 5.41 1.64
CA TYR A 76 -2.66 5.26 2.88
C TYR A 76 -3.29 3.88 2.89
N ILE A 77 -3.05 3.11 3.95
CA ILE A 77 -3.61 1.76 4.11
C ILE A 77 -4.43 1.72 5.40
N CYS A 78 -5.68 1.28 5.30
CA CYS A 78 -6.55 1.07 6.44
C CYS A 78 -6.56 -0.41 6.77
N LEU A 79 -5.88 -0.80 7.87
CA LEU A 79 -5.66 -2.20 8.21
C LEU A 79 -6.95 -2.96 8.53
N SER A 80 -7.92 -2.32 9.19
CA SER A 80 -9.19 -2.98 9.52
C SER A 80 -9.99 -3.32 8.26
N VAL A 81 -9.99 -2.42 7.27
CA VAL A 81 -10.65 -2.69 5.99
C VAL A 81 -9.89 -3.74 5.21
N ALA A 82 -8.55 -3.67 5.22
CA ALA A 82 -7.71 -4.67 4.57
C ALA A 82 -7.94 -6.07 5.15
N ARG A 83 -8.08 -6.18 6.47
CA ARG A 83 -8.35 -7.47 7.12
C ARG A 83 -9.69 -8.05 6.69
N ARG A 84 -10.72 -7.22 6.59
CA ARG A 84 -12.03 -7.62 6.09
C ARG A 84 -11.96 -8.09 4.63
N ASP A 85 -11.28 -7.31 3.80
CA ASP A 85 -11.21 -7.58 2.36
C ASP A 85 -10.34 -8.80 2.03
N ALA A 86 -9.33 -9.09 2.82
CA ALA A 86 -8.51 -10.30 2.64
C ALA A 86 -9.38 -11.56 2.63
N LYS A 87 -10.37 -11.62 3.52
CA LYS A 87 -11.31 -12.74 3.60
C LYS A 87 -12.15 -12.87 2.34
N LYS A 88 -12.57 -11.73 1.76
CA LYS A 88 -13.35 -11.73 0.53
C LYS A 88 -12.59 -12.30 -0.66
N PHE A 89 -11.26 -12.11 -0.67
CA PHE A 89 -10.41 -12.61 -1.76
C PHE A 89 -9.75 -13.94 -1.43
N ASP A 90 -10.16 -14.57 -0.33
CA ASP A 90 -9.63 -15.86 0.10
C ASP A 90 -8.10 -15.83 0.26
N MET A 91 -7.59 -14.73 0.80
CA MET A 91 -6.17 -14.52 1.04
C MET A 91 -5.90 -14.37 2.53
N SER A 92 -4.70 -14.77 2.97
CA SER A 92 -4.26 -14.44 4.32
C SER A 92 -4.11 -12.93 4.44
N TYR A 93 -4.21 -12.42 5.66
CA TYR A 93 -4.02 -11.00 5.92
C TYR A 93 -2.64 -10.53 5.46
N SER A 94 -1.60 -11.29 5.77
CA SER A 94 -0.23 -10.97 5.36
C SER A 94 -0.07 -10.91 3.85
N GLU A 95 -0.58 -11.92 3.15
CA GLU A 95 -0.52 -11.95 1.69
C GLU A 95 -1.25 -10.75 1.08
N PHE A 96 -2.43 -10.44 1.60
CA PHE A 96 -3.23 -9.31 1.10
C PHE A 96 -2.52 -7.97 1.33
N LEU A 97 -1.86 -7.79 2.48
CA LEU A 97 -1.08 -6.56 2.73
C LEU A 97 0.08 -6.42 1.75
N HIS A 98 0.77 -7.51 1.44
CA HIS A 98 1.81 -7.49 0.41
C HIS A 98 1.22 -7.06 -0.94
N LEU A 99 0.08 -7.64 -1.31
CA LEU A 99 -0.60 -7.30 -2.56
C LEU A 99 -1.00 -5.83 -2.60
N LEU A 100 -1.59 -5.31 -1.51
CA LEU A 100 -1.99 -3.90 -1.45
C LEU A 100 -0.81 -2.96 -1.61
N PHE A 101 0.30 -3.24 -0.95
CA PHE A 101 1.46 -2.37 -1.05
C PHE A 101 2.06 -2.40 -2.45
N VAL A 102 2.17 -3.58 -3.07
CA VAL A 102 2.59 -3.70 -4.47
C VAL A 102 1.65 -2.91 -5.37
N HIS A 103 0.34 -3.06 -5.18
CA HIS A 103 -0.70 -2.37 -5.96
C HIS A 103 -0.54 -0.85 -5.87
N GLY A 104 -0.35 -0.34 -4.64
CA GLY A 104 -0.16 1.10 -4.42
C GLY A 104 1.10 1.63 -5.10
N CYS A 105 2.20 0.90 -5.02
CA CYS A 105 3.44 1.29 -5.70
C CYS A 105 3.28 1.28 -7.21
N LEU A 106 2.57 0.30 -7.78
CA LEU A 106 2.31 0.25 -9.21
C LEU A 106 1.47 1.43 -9.69
N HIS A 107 0.47 1.84 -8.90
CA HIS A 107 -0.32 3.05 -9.21
C HIS A 107 0.56 4.29 -9.22
N LEU A 108 1.45 4.43 -8.25
CA LEU A 108 2.37 5.58 -8.20
C LEU A 108 3.36 5.55 -9.36
N LYS A 109 3.69 4.36 -9.87
CA LYS A 109 4.54 4.22 -11.06
C LYS A 109 3.81 4.66 -12.35
N GLY A 110 2.47 4.73 -12.30
CA GLY A 110 1.67 5.17 -13.44
C GLY A 110 0.84 4.09 -14.09
N HIS A 111 0.76 2.91 -13.49
CA HIS A 111 -0.08 1.83 -14.02
C HIS A 111 -1.53 2.02 -13.62
N ASP A 112 -2.43 1.78 -14.55
CA ASP A 112 -3.87 1.74 -14.30
C ASP A 112 -4.35 0.29 -14.25
N HIS A 113 -5.54 0.08 -13.70
CA HIS A 113 -6.14 -1.24 -13.66
C HIS A 113 -6.23 -1.85 -15.05
N GLY A 114 -5.89 -3.12 -15.16
CA GLY A 114 -5.92 -3.86 -16.42
C GLY A 114 -5.02 -5.07 -16.37
N SER A 115 -4.92 -5.79 -17.47
CA SER A 115 -4.17 -7.04 -17.54
C SER A 115 -2.68 -6.87 -17.23
N THR A 116 -2.07 -5.77 -17.70
CA THR A 116 -0.65 -5.51 -17.43
C THR A 116 -0.38 -5.31 -15.95
N MET A 117 -1.21 -4.53 -15.28
CA MET A 117 -1.09 -4.31 -13.84
C MET A 117 -1.32 -5.61 -13.07
N ASP A 118 -2.32 -6.39 -13.47
CA ASP A 118 -2.60 -7.68 -12.84
C ASP A 118 -1.42 -8.63 -12.95
N GLU A 119 -0.77 -8.69 -14.10
CA GLU A 119 0.42 -9.52 -14.31
C GLU A 119 1.58 -9.06 -13.44
N LEU A 120 1.80 -7.75 -13.32
CA LEU A 120 2.86 -7.19 -12.49
C LEU A 120 2.58 -7.42 -11.01
N GLU A 121 1.35 -7.27 -10.56
CA GLU A 121 0.96 -7.57 -9.18
C GLU A 121 1.26 -9.03 -8.84
N HIS A 122 0.88 -9.93 -9.72
CA HIS A 122 1.11 -11.37 -9.53
C HIS A 122 2.61 -11.68 -9.46
N LYS A 123 3.39 -11.09 -10.38
CA LYS A 123 4.85 -11.27 -10.44
C LYS A 123 5.51 -10.79 -9.15
N TYR A 124 5.19 -9.58 -8.69
CA TYR A 124 5.82 -9.02 -7.51
C TYR A 124 5.34 -9.67 -6.23
N LEU A 125 4.07 -10.03 -6.15
CA LEU A 125 3.56 -10.78 -5.01
C LEU A 125 4.31 -12.11 -4.86
N LYS A 126 4.50 -12.82 -5.95
CA LYS A 126 5.25 -14.08 -5.96
C LYS A 126 6.71 -13.87 -5.55
N GLN A 127 7.31 -12.74 -5.93
CA GLN A 127 8.70 -12.43 -5.59
C GLN A 127 8.87 -12.11 -4.10
N PHE A 128 7.97 -11.33 -3.52
CA PHE A 128 8.15 -10.75 -2.18
C PHE A 128 7.40 -11.47 -1.07
N TYR A 129 6.27 -12.10 -1.37
CA TYR A 129 5.53 -12.86 -0.38
C TYR A 129 5.93 -14.34 -0.45
N ARG A 130 6.56 -14.83 0.63
CA ARG A 130 7.04 -16.23 0.67
C ARG A 130 6.01 -17.19 1.26
N GLY A 131 5.02 -16.67 1.99
CA GLY A 131 4.02 -17.51 2.64
C GLY A 131 4.62 -18.37 3.75
N ASN A 132 3.86 -19.36 4.15
CA ASN A 132 4.30 -20.36 5.13
C ASN A 132 4.76 -21.61 4.39
N ASN A 133 6.00 -21.61 4.03
CA ASN A 133 6.60 -22.78 3.40
C ASN A 133 7.20 -23.71 4.45
#